data_896a68d17ef2ca3bbd6c621fbb6e0ef6
#
_entry.id   896a68d17ef2ca3bbd6c621fbb6e0ef6
#
_cell.length_a   1.000
_cell.length_b   1.000
_cell.length_c   1.000
_cell.angle_alpha   90.00
_cell.angle_beta   90.00
_cell.angle_gamma   90.00
#
_symmetry.space_group_name_H-M   'P 1'
#
loop_
_entity.id
_entity.type
_entity.pdbx_description
1 polymer ?
#
loop_
_entity_poly.entity_id
_entity_poly.type
_entity_poly.pdbx_seq_one_letter_code
_entity_poly.pdbx_strand_id
1 'polypeptide(L)'
;MLIFSTAVTIVAFAAAPAQGAPPKLTNGVLTITGTNGRDEIALRLKAGRQGILQVDVGDNGSADFTFRRKRIRKIVVNARGGADAIRINEANGAFTNTIPTRIRGEDGRDTLLGGSGAETLGGGNGNDVIDGNGGDDLAFLGVGDDAFVWDPGDGSDVVEGQDGSDTMRFNGAAGGEQVDLSANGSRLKLFRTQGEISMDTAGVERVDFNALGGTDLVTVNDLTGTDVDAVNIELAGTLGGATGDDAADHIVVNGTDGVDTVFIEGDADELTVIGLAAAVQVFRSEFANDRLDINTLAGDDRVDADGLEIGVIKLFVDGLLVP
;
A
#
# COMPACT_ATOMS: atom_id res chain seq x y z
N MET A 1 47.26 15.40 -49.44
CA MET A 1 45.94 14.80 -49.77
C MET A 1 45.18 14.71 -48.43
N LEU A 2 44.40 15.74 -48.11
CA LEU A 2 43.60 15.81 -46.90
C LEU A 2 42.26 15.11 -47.15
N ILE A 3 41.95 14.11 -46.38
CA ILE A 3 40.64 13.46 -46.41
C ILE A 3 39.78 14.11 -45.34
N PHE A 4 38.78 14.90 -45.73
CA PHE A 4 37.76 15.40 -44.81
C PHE A 4 36.74 14.28 -44.58
N SER A 5 36.69 13.75 -43.32
CA SER A 5 35.63 12.90 -42.87
C SER A 5 34.46 13.76 -42.37
N THR A 6 33.37 13.80 -43.15
CA THR A 6 32.12 14.41 -42.69
C THR A 6 31.41 13.45 -41.76
N ALA A 7 31.43 13.74 -40.46
CA ALA A 7 30.59 13.04 -39.48
C ALA A 7 29.11 13.44 -39.73
N VAL A 8 28.30 12.50 -40.16
CA VAL A 8 26.84 12.65 -40.21
C VAL A 8 26.31 12.50 -38.78
N THR A 9 25.95 13.60 -38.17
CA THR A 9 25.25 13.60 -36.88
C THR A 9 23.82 13.15 -37.14
N ILE A 10 23.48 11.91 -36.78
CA ILE A 10 22.11 11.44 -36.75
C ILE A 10 21.47 12.05 -35.50
N VAL A 11 20.66 13.10 -35.69
CA VAL A 11 19.76 13.59 -34.63
C VAL A 11 18.64 12.57 -34.54
N ALA A 12 18.70 11.72 -33.53
CA ALA A 12 17.57 10.88 -33.17
C ALA A 12 16.45 11.80 -32.66
N PHE A 13 15.43 12.02 -33.45
CA PHE A 13 14.19 12.58 -32.97
C PHE A 13 13.59 11.52 -32.03
N ALA A 14 13.56 11.80 -30.71
CA ALA A 14 12.70 11.04 -29.82
C ALA A 14 11.27 11.17 -30.37
N ALA A 15 10.68 10.06 -30.76
CA ALA A 15 9.28 10.05 -31.15
C ALA A 15 8.49 10.58 -29.95
N ALA A 16 7.58 11.53 -30.22
CA ALA A 16 6.63 11.94 -29.19
C ALA A 16 5.89 10.68 -28.70
N PRO A 17 5.62 10.52 -27.40
CA PRO A 17 4.87 9.38 -26.91
C PRO A 17 3.58 9.23 -27.69
N ALA A 18 3.23 8.00 -28.05
CA ALA A 18 2.02 7.72 -28.80
C ALA A 18 0.83 8.22 -27.96
N GLN A 19 0.14 9.22 -28.46
CA GLN A 19 -1.03 9.77 -27.78
C GLN A 19 -2.19 8.79 -27.95
N GLY A 20 -2.79 8.34 -26.84
CA GLY A 20 -4.01 7.54 -26.86
C GLY A 20 -5.16 8.26 -27.58
N ALA A 21 -6.27 7.57 -27.79
CA ALA A 21 -7.44 8.20 -28.41
C ALA A 21 -7.95 9.36 -27.52
N PRO A 22 -8.40 10.50 -28.14
CA PRO A 22 -8.93 11.60 -27.35
C PRO A 22 -10.03 11.16 -26.38
N PRO A 23 -10.02 11.65 -25.12
CA PRO A 23 -11.06 11.34 -24.14
C PRO A 23 -12.46 11.65 -24.66
N LYS A 24 -13.41 10.76 -24.37
CA LYS A 24 -14.80 10.87 -24.86
C LYS A 24 -15.77 11.05 -23.70
N LEU A 25 -16.67 12.03 -23.83
CA LEU A 25 -17.79 12.22 -22.91
C LEU A 25 -19.09 11.80 -23.61
N THR A 26 -19.62 10.63 -23.24
CA THR A 26 -20.84 10.07 -23.85
C THR A 26 -21.83 9.71 -22.75
N ASN A 27 -23.03 10.20 -22.80
CA ASN A 27 -24.11 9.96 -21.83
C ASN A 27 -23.69 10.21 -20.36
N GLY A 28 -22.78 11.17 -20.14
CA GLY A 28 -22.28 11.49 -18.81
C GLY A 28 -21.09 10.65 -18.35
N VAL A 29 -20.64 9.66 -19.13
CA VAL A 29 -19.43 8.89 -18.83
C VAL A 29 -18.25 9.51 -19.59
N LEU A 30 -17.26 10.00 -18.84
CA LEU A 30 -15.98 10.42 -19.38
C LEU A 30 -15.06 9.20 -19.43
N THR A 31 -14.71 8.76 -20.63
CA THR A 31 -13.78 7.65 -20.86
C THR A 31 -12.45 8.20 -21.39
N ILE A 32 -11.39 7.85 -20.69
CA ILE A 32 -9.99 8.09 -21.07
C ILE A 32 -9.39 6.72 -21.39
N THR A 33 -8.67 6.63 -22.52
CA THR A 33 -8.06 5.37 -22.93
C THR A 33 -6.62 5.65 -23.36
N GLY A 34 -5.69 5.00 -22.71
CA GLY A 34 -4.27 5.04 -23.00
C GLY A 34 -3.88 4.27 -24.25
N THR A 35 -2.61 3.97 -24.39
CA THR A 35 -1.99 3.26 -25.52
C THR A 35 -1.60 1.83 -25.09
N ASN A 36 -0.75 1.16 -25.85
CA ASN A 36 -0.09 -0.08 -25.42
C ASN A 36 1.38 0.18 -25.04
N GLY A 37 1.72 1.39 -24.72
CA GLY A 37 3.03 1.79 -24.22
C GLY A 37 2.83 2.71 -23.03
N ARG A 38 3.89 3.03 -22.32
CA ARG A 38 3.82 3.85 -21.11
C ARG A 38 3.02 5.14 -21.31
N ASP A 39 1.99 5.30 -20.52
CA ASP A 39 1.16 6.49 -20.44
C ASP A 39 1.29 7.15 -19.06
N GLU A 40 1.24 8.47 -19.02
CA GLU A 40 1.14 9.27 -17.80
C GLU A 40 -0.13 10.11 -17.91
N ILE A 41 -1.12 9.89 -17.04
CA ILE A 41 -2.43 10.56 -17.14
C ILE A 41 -2.81 11.15 -15.79
N ALA A 42 -3.03 12.46 -15.76
CA ALA A 42 -3.57 13.14 -14.58
C ALA A 42 -4.94 13.76 -14.85
N LEU A 43 -5.84 13.58 -13.87
CA LEU A 43 -7.13 14.24 -13.85
C LEU A 43 -7.14 15.26 -12.71
N ARG A 44 -7.56 16.50 -12.99
CA ARG A 44 -7.65 17.56 -11.97
C ARG A 44 -8.71 18.58 -12.29
N LEU A 45 -9.18 19.30 -11.29
CA LEU A 45 -9.98 20.51 -11.52
C LEU A 45 -9.08 21.66 -11.99
N LYS A 46 -9.62 22.50 -12.84
CA LYS A 46 -8.92 23.72 -13.27
C LYS A 46 -8.80 24.71 -12.11
N ALA A 47 -7.57 25.16 -11.83
CA ALA A 47 -7.33 26.18 -10.80
C ALA A 47 -8.23 27.42 -11.01
N GLY A 48 -8.89 27.84 -9.94
CA GLY A 48 -9.84 28.97 -9.94
C GLY A 48 -11.14 28.73 -10.72
N ARG A 49 -11.36 27.53 -11.28
CA ARG A 49 -12.57 27.18 -12.05
C ARG A 49 -12.98 25.72 -11.82
N GLN A 50 -13.38 25.35 -10.60
CA GLN A 50 -13.77 23.99 -10.20
C GLN A 50 -14.92 23.36 -11.03
N GLY A 51 -15.62 24.14 -11.83
CA GLY A 51 -16.61 23.64 -12.81
C GLY A 51 -16.01 22.97 -14.06
N ILE A 52 -14.69 22.95 -14.20
CA ILE A 52 -13.96 22.39 -15.34
C ILE A 52 -13.03 21.28 -14.84
N LEU A 53 -13.22 20.07 -15.35
CA LEU A 53 -12.27 18.97 -15.22
C LEU A 53 -11.27 19.02 -16.37
N GLN A 54 -10.02 18.83 -16.08
CA GLN A 54 -8.91 18.74 -17.00
C GLN A 54 -8.37 17.32 -17.06
N VAL A 55 -8.00 16.87 -18.24
CA VAL A 55 -7.22 15.66 -18.49
C VAL A 55 -5.89 16.11 -19.09
N ASP A 56 -4.82 15.70 -18.44
CA ASP A 56 -3.43 15.98 -18.80
C ASP A 56 -2.80 14.64 -19.19
N VAL A 57 -2.51 14.47 -20.46
CA VAL A 57 -1.83 13.29 -21.00
C VAL A 57 -0.35 13.62 -21.10
N GLY A 58 0.47 12.83 -20.40
CA GLY A 58 1.89 13.08 -20.18
C GLY A 58 2.19 13.72 -18.83
N ASP A 59 1.15 14.03 -18.03
CA ASP A 59 1.21 14.59 -16.66
C ASP A 59 2.25 15.72 -16.52
N ASN A 60 2.31 16.57 -17.53
CA ASN A 60 3.31 17.64 -17.64
C ASN A 60 2.85 18.99 -17.04
N GLY A 61 1.69 19.01 -16.39
CA GLY A 61 1.09 20.19 -15.78
C GLY A 61 0.20 21.00 -16.73
N SER A 62 0.18 20.66 -18.04
CA SER A 62 -0.65 21.30 -19.04
C SER A 62 -1.82 20.41 -19.44
N ALA A 63 -3.03 20.92 -19.34
CA ALA A 63 -4.20 20.13 -19.73
C ALA A 63 -4.35 20.03 -21.24
N ASP A 64 -4.45 18.83 -21.77
CA ASP A 64 -4.73 18.57 -23.19
C ASP A 64 -6.21 18.65 -23.49
N PHE A 65 -7.05 18.22 -22.54
CA PHE A 65 -8.50 18.22 -22.71
C PHE A 65 -9.20 18.82 -21.49
N THR A 66 -10.37 19.43 -21.75
CA THR A 66 -11.19 20.04 -20.72
C THR A 66 -12.66 19.69 -20.87
N PHE A 67 -13.32 19.40 -19.76
CA PHE A 67 -14.74 19.02 -19.71
C PHE A 67 -15.49 19.83 -18.67
N ARG A 68 -16.76 20.15 -18.93
CA ARG A 68 -17.62 20.76 -17.90
C ARG A 68 -17.99 19.69 -16.86
N ARG A 69 -17.51 19.84 -15.60
CA ARG A 69 -17.73 18.90 -14.50
C ARG A 69 -19.19 18.47 -14.37
N LYS A 70 -20.14 19.41 -14.43
CA LYS A 70 -21.58 19.13 -14.31
C LYS A 70 -22.16 18.19 -15.36
N ARG A 71 -21.44 17.90 -16.43
CA ARG A 71 -21.84 16.95 -17.49
C ARG A 71 -21.31 15.55 -17.27
N ILE A 72 -20.39 15.39 -16.30
CA ILE A 72 -19.75 14.13 -15.99
C ILE A 72 -20.50 13.50 -14.82
N ARG A 73 -20.90 12.23 -14.96
CA ARG A 73 -21.57 11.41 -13.96
C ARG A 73 -20.74 10.23 -13.52
N LYS A 74 -19.76 9.89 -14.34
CA LYS A 74 -18.80 8.80 -14.10
C LYS A 74 -17.52 9.07 -14.88
N ILE A 75 -16.39 8.66 -14.30
CA ILE A 75 -15.08 8.66 -14.95
C ILE A 75 -14.64 7.20 -15.09
N VAL A 76 -14.07 6.87 -16.25
CA VAL A 76 -13.44 5.58 -16.53
C VAL A 76 -12.11 5.84 -17.21
N VAL A 77 -11.03 5.34 -16.63
CA VAL A 77 -9.69 5.35 -17.20
C VAL A 77 -9.28 3.90 -17.47
N ASN A 78 -8.86 3.60 -18.68
CA ASN A 78 -8.26 2.33 -19.08
C ASN A 78 -6.89 2.64 -19.65
N ALA A 79 -5.82 2.28 -18.95
CA ALA A 79 -4.45 2.58 -19.38
C ALA A 79 -4.00 1.65 -20.50
N ARG A 80 -4.45 0.40 -20.50
CA ARG A 80 -4.20 -0.70 -21.45
C ARG A 80 -2.90 -1.44 -21.16
N GLY A 81 -1.83 -1.10 -21.87
CA GLY A 81 -0.58 -1.82 -21.71
C GLY A 81 0.60 -0.89 -21.69
N GLY A 82 1.60 -1.26 -20.95
CA GLY A 82 2.75 -0.43 -20.69
C GLY A 82 3.01 -0.35 -19.20
N ALA A 83 3.96 0.45 -18.80
CA ALA A 83 4.16 0.78 -17.39
C ALA A 83 3.58 2.18 -17.16
N ASP A 84 2.30 2.22 -16.78
CA ASP A 84 1.49 3.42 -16.78
C ASP A 84 1.46 4.11 -15.42
N ALA A 85 1.24 5.41 -15.41
CA ALA A 85 1.04 6.21 -14.21
C ALA A 85 -0.26 7.02 -14.33
N ILE A 86 -1.27 6.64 -13.55
CA ILE A 86 -2.57 7.28 -13.56
C ILE A 86 -2.81 7.91 -12.20
N ARG A 87 -3.13 9.20 -12.17
CA ARG A 87 -3.43 9.86 -10.91
C ARG A 87 -4.61 10.81 -10.94
N ILE A 88 -5.36 10.80 -9.88
CA ILE A 88 -6.34 11.83 -9.56
C ILE A 88 -5.62 12.91 -8.73
N ASN A 89 -5.62 14.14 -9.22
CA ASN A 89 -4.99 15.27 -8.52
C ASN A 89 -6.06 16.24 -8.05
N GLU A 90 -6.38 16.21 -6.78
CA GLU A 90 -7.41 17.04 -6.16
C GLU A 90 -6.87 18.29 -5.46
N ALA A 91 -5.64 18.69 -5.71
CA ALA A 91 -5.05 19.91 -5.14
C ALA A 91 -5.89 21.20 -5.44
N ASN A 92 -6.67 21.21 -6.52
CA ASN A 92 -7.58 22.31 -6.88
C ASN A 92 -9.03 22.09 -6.42
N GLY A 93 -9.29 21.06 -5.64
CA GLY A 93 -10.58 20.70 -5.06
C GLY A 93 -11.03 19.30 -5.41
N ALA A 94 -11.74 18.67 -4.49
CA ALA A 94 -12.26 17.33 -4.61
C ALA A 94 -13.34 17.22 -5.71
N PHE A 95 -13.34 16.08 -6.41
CA PHE A 95 -14.36 15.80 -7.42
C PHE A 95 -14.76 14.31 -7.46
N THR A 96 -13.90 13.40 -7.04
CA THR A 96 -14.22 11.97 -7.04
C THR A 96 -15.20 11.59 -5.93
N ASN A 97 -15.23 12.37 -4.85
CA ASN A 97 -16.26 12.25 -3.79
C ASN A 97 -17.71 12.46 -4.29
N THR A 98 -17.89 12.95 -5.52
CA THR A 98 -19.22 13.17 -6.14
C THR A 98 -19.33 12.55 -7.54
N ILE A 99 -18.25 12.08 -8.11
CA ILE A 99 -18.22 11.47 -9.44
C ILE A 99 -17.58 10.09 -9.30
N PRO A 100 -18.37 9.00 -9.32
CA PRO A 100 -17.84 7.65 -9.28
C PRO A 100 -16.73 7.46 -10.33
N THR A 101 -15.58 7.01 -9.88
CA THR A 101 -14.39 6.87 -10.72
C THR A 101 -13.90 5.42 -10.73
N ARG A 102 -13.49 4.97 -11.90
CA ARG A 102 -12.86 3.67 -12.08
C ARG A 102 -11.58 3.83 -12.87
N ILE A 103 -10.49 3.24 -12.38
CA ILE A 103 -9.18 3.22 -13.01
C ILE A 103 -8.76 1.77 -13.23
N ARG A 104 -8.17 1.47 -14.39
CA ARG A 104 -7.58 0.18 -14.74
C ARG A 104 -6.23 0.38 -15.40
N GLY A 105 -5.20 -0.29 -14.87
CA GLY A 105 -3.88 -0.40 -15.48
C GLY A 105 -3.92 -1.31 -16.71
N GLU A 106 -4.50 -2.49 -16.58
CA GLU A 106 -4.58 -3.60 -17.54
C GLU A 106 -3.24 -4.36 -17.63
N ASP A 107 -2.44 -4.25 -18.69
CA ASP A 107 -1.20 -5.00 -18.84
C ASP A 107 0.02 -4.12 -18.56
N GLY A 108 0.85 -4.49 -17.61
CA GLY A 108 2.12 -3.81 -17.37
C GLY A 108 2.39 -3.59 -15.89
N ARG A 109 3.39 -2.80 -15.60
CA ARG A 109 3.70 -2.38 -14.23
C ARG A 109 3.16 -0.98 -14.02
N ASP A 110 2.01 -0.89 -13.40
CA ASP A 110 1.27 0.34 -13.32
C ASP A 110 1.35 0.99 -11.93
N THR A 111 1.13 2.30 -11.89
CA THR A 111 0.95 3.06 -10.66
C THR A 111 -0.39 3.79 -10.73
N LEU A 112 -1.31 3.44 -9.85
CA LEU A 112 -2.67 3.96 -9.84
C LEU A 112 -2.91 4.71 -8.53
N LEU A 113 -3.17 6.02 -8.63
CA LEU A 113 -3.48 6.88 -7.49
C LEU A 113 -4.91 7.40 -7.61
N GLY A 114 -5.74 7.04 -6.65
CA GLY A 114 -7.12 7.46 -6.51
C GLY A 114 -7.28 8.92 -6.07
N GLY A 115 -8.45 9.27 -5.56
CA GLY A 115 -8.80 10.62 -5.15
C GLY A 115 -9.31 10.70 -3.71
N SER A 116 -10.39 11.45 -3.48
CA SER A 116 -11.02 11.59 -2.16
C SER A 116 -12.40 10.94 -2.07
N GLY A 117 -12.74 10.12 -3.04
CA GLY A 117 -14.03 9.44 -3.14
C GLY A 117 -13.89 7.94 -3.06
N ALA A 118 -14.99 7.20 -3.15
CA ALA A 118 -14.95 5.75 -3.24
C ALA A 118 -14.68 5.33 -4.70
N GLU A 119 -13.44 4.98 -4.98
CA GLU A 119 -12.99 4.56 -6.29
C GLU A 119 -13.07 3.03 -6.47
N THR A 120 -12.97 2.59 -7.72
CA THR A 120 -12.65 1.20 -8.05
C THR A 120 -11.37 1.17 -8.86
N LEU A 121 -10.33 0.58 -8.31
CA LEU A 121 -9.01 0.51 -8.91
C LEU A 121 -8.71 -0.94 -9.32
N GLY A 122 -8.07 -1.14 -10.43
CA GLY A 122 -7.62 -2.46 -10.88
C GLY A 122 -6.25 -2.36 -11.51
N GLY A 123 -5.26 -3.04 -10.94
CA GLY A 123 -3.91 -3.14 -11.51
C GLY A 123 -3.96 -3.89 -12.84
N GLY A 124 -4.12 -5.17 -12.79
CA GLY A 124 -4.27 -6.02 -13.97
C GLY A 124 -3.23 -7.11 -14.05
N ASN A 125 -2.44 -7.17 -15.11
CA ASN A 125 -1.32 -8.09 -15.22
C ASN A 125 -0.02 -7.32 -15.02
N GLY A 126 0.80 -7.73 -14.08
CA GLY A 126 2.13 -7.13 -13.84
C GLY A 126 2.29 -6.75 -12.38
N ASN A 127 3.41 -6.20 -11.99
CA ASN A 127 3.66 -5.85 -10.60
C ASN A 127 3.25 -4.39 -10.37
N ASP A 128 2.03 -4.19 -9.89
CA ASP A 128 1.38 -2.89 -9.80
C ASP A 128 1.52 -2.24 -8.42
N VAL A 129 1.34 -0.93 -8.37
CA VAL A 129 1.24 -0.17 -7.13
C VAL A 129 -0.07 0.61 -7.15
N ILE A 130 -0.91 0.36 -6.17
CA ILE A 130 -2.23 0.99 -6.04
C ILE A 130 -2.33 1.71 -4.71
N ASP A 131 -2.80 2.95 -4.76
CA ASP A 131 -3.11 3.77 -3.62
C ASP A 131 -4.49 4.43 -3.89
N GLY A 132 -5.48 4.08 -3.06
CA GLY A 132 -6.82 4.64 -3.18
C GLY A 132 -6.88 6.11 -2.81
N ASN A 133 -5.92 6.61 -2.01
CA ASN A 133 -6.00 7.86 -1.28
C ASN A 133 -7.27 7.89 -0.41
N GLY A 134 -7.93 9.03 -0.26
CA GLY A 134 -9.07 9.16 0.64
C GLY A 134 -10.37 8.60 0.09
N GLY A 135 -11.15 8.01 0.96
CA GLY A 135 -12.42 7.37 0.63
C GLY A 135 -12.42 5.90 1.02
N ASP A 136 -13.55 5.23 0.86
CA ASP A 136 -13.61 3.78 1.08
C ASP A 136 -13.52 3.11 -0.29
N ASP A 137 -12.33 2.65 -0.65
CA ASP A 137 -11.99 2.20 -1.99
C ASP A 137 -12.10 0.69 -2.16
N LEU A 138 -12.22 0.25 -3.42
CA LEU A 138 -12.17 -1.14 -3.81
C LEU A 138 -11.02 -1.36 -4.79
N ALA A 139 -9.97 -2.03 -4.34
CA ALA A 139 -8.81 -2.36 -5.13
C ALA A 139 -8.82 -3.85 -5.53
N PHE A 140 -8.54 -4.11 -6.80
CA PHE A 140 -8.22 -5.43 -7.35
C PHE A 140 -6.78 -5.34 -7.85
N LEU A 141 -5.84 -6.02 -7.19
CA LEU A 141 -4.44 -5.89 -7.55
C LEU A 141 -4.15 -6.59 -8.88
N GLY A 142 -4.41 -7.89 -8.95
CA GLY A 142 -4.42 -8.57 -10.24
C GLY A 142 -3.56 -9.81 -10.31
N VAL A 143 -2.74 -9.90 -11.36
CA VAL A 143 -1.79 -10.99 -11.55
C VAL A 143 -0.39 -10.40 -11.48
N GLY A 144 0.40 -10.80 -10.50
CA GLY A 144 1.75 -10.32 -10.28
C GLY A 144 2.03 -10.11 -8.80
N ASP A 145 3.22 -9.66 -8.47
CA ASP A 145 3.54 -9.31 -7.10
C ASP A 145 3.24 -7.82 -6.93
N ASP A 146 2.07 -7.54 -6.37
CA ASP A 146 1.48 -6.21 -6.32
C ASP A 146 1.60 -5.55 -4.94
N ALA A 147 1.39 -4.25 -4.89
CA ALA A 147 1.38 -3.50 -3.64
C ALA A 147 0.17 -2.56 -3.54
N PHE A 148 -0.60 -2.71 -2.48
CA PHE A 148 -1.57 -1.70 -2.05
C PHE A 148 -0.93 -0.83 -0.96
N VAL A 149 -1.05 0.49 -1.10
CA VAL A 149 -0.50 1.47 -0.15
C VAL A 149 -1.64 2.19 0.55
N TRP A 150 -1.54 2.33 1.85
CA TRP A 150 -2.42 3.13 2.68
C TRP A 150 -1.60 4.17 3.45
N ASP A 151 -2.01 5.41 3.42
CA ASP A 151 -1.39 6.55 4.10
C ASP A 151 -2.36 7.22 5.09
N PRO A 152 -1.89 7.93 6.13
CA PRO A 152 -2.75 8.65 7.06
C PRO A 152 -3.64 9.68 6.36
N GLY A 153 -4.94 9.43 6.39
CA GLY A 153 -5.95 10.26 5.72
C GLY A 153 -6.75 9.51 4.69
N ASP A 154 -6.32 8.30 4.35
CA ASP A 154 -7.08 7.37 3.51
C ASP A 154 -8.25 6.76 4.30
N GLY A 155 -9.15 6.15 3.60
CA GLY A 155 -10.34 5.56 4.18
C GLY A 155 -10.19 4.11 4.62
N SER A 156 -11.33 3.44 4.71
CA SER A 156 -11.40 2.01 5.00
C SER A 156 -11.60 1.25 3.70
N ASP A 157 -10.58 0.50 3.28
CA ASP A 157 -10.55 -0.07 1.94
C ASP A 157 -10.75 -1.59 1.93
N VAL A 158 -11.23 -2.06 0.79
CA VAL A 158 -11.31 -3.48 0.46
C VAL A 158 -10.26 -3.79 -0.60
N VAL A 159 -9.37 -4.74 -0.30
CA VAL A 159 -8.27 -5.11 -1.18
C VAL A 159 -8.40 -6.60 -1.55
N GLU A 160 -8.44 -6.87 -2.84
CA GLU A 160 -8.40 -8.20 -3.45
C GLU A 160 -7.05 -8.36 -4.16
N GLY A 161 -6.10 -9.08 -3.55
CA GLY A 161 -4.77 -9.34 -4.11
C GLY A 161 -4.85 -10.12 -5.41
N GLN A 162 -5.56 -11.23 -5.39
CA GLN A 162 -5.78 -12.18 -6.49
C GLN A 162 -4.59 -13.11 -6.68
N ASP A 163 -3.90 -13.12 -7.86
CA ASP A 163 -2.86 -14.10 -8.18
C ASP A 163 -1.45 -13.47 -8.02
N GLY A 164 -0.64 -13.97 -7.11
CA GLY A 164 0.73 -13.50 -6.94
C GLY A 164 1.24 -13.55 -5.51
N SER A 165 2.18 -12.71 -5.18
CA SER A 165 2.60 -12.46 -3.81
C SER A 165 2.43 -10.98 -3.50
N ASP A 166 1.29 -10.66 -2.88
CA ASP A 166 0.81 -9.30 -2.74
C ASP A 166 1.12 -8.73 -1.37
N THR A 167 1.32 -7.41 -1.34
CA THR A 167 1.69 -6.69 -0.13
C THR A 167 0.69 -5.58 0.16
N MET A 168 0.14 -5.56 1.36
CA MET A 168 -0.49 -4.38 1.91
C MET A 168 0.54 -3.59 2.72
N ARG A 169 0.90 -2.40 2.25
CA ARG A 169 1.75 -1.47 2.98
C ARG A 169 0.88 -0.46 3.71
N PHE A 170 0.92 -0.51 5.02
CA PHE A 170 0.15 0.39 5.88
C PHE A 170 1.10 1.34 6.61
N ASN A 171 1.06 2.61 6.25
CA ASN A 171 1.88 3.63 6.88
C ASN A 171 1.12 4.26 8.06
N GLY A 172 1.72 4.25 9.24
CA GLY A 172 1.24 4.96 10.42
C GLY A 172 1.47 6.46 10.34
N ALA A 173 1.26 7.15 11.44
CA ALA A 173 1.54 8.56 11.60
C ALA A 173 2.69 8.76 12.61
N ALA A 174 3.19 9.97 12.75
CA ALA A 174 4.21 10.30 13.76
C ALA A 174 3.67 10.42 15.20
N GLY A 175 2.52 9.86 15.48
CA GLY A 175 1.89 9.83 16.81
C GLY A 175 1.43 8.43 17.14
N GLY A 176 1.34 8.08 18.43
CA GLY A 176 1.05 6.72 18.85
C GLY A 176 -0.16 6.09 18.14
N GLU A 177 0.07 4.93 17.57
CA GLU A 177 -0.90 4.13 16.82
C GLU A 177 -1.41 2.95 17.65
N GLN A 178 -2.61 2.52 17.38
CA GLN A 178 -3.12 1.24 17.88
C GLN A 178 -3.70 0.46 16.71
N VAL A 179 -3.02 -0.63 16.36
CA VAL A 179 -3.34 -1.47 15.21
C VAL A 179 -3.55 -2.91 15.65
N ASP A 180 -4.61 -3.52 15.15
CA ASP A 180 -5.00 -4.90 15.41
C ASP A 180 -5.15 -5.65 14.08
N LEU A 181 -4.44 -6.74 13.91
CA LEU A 181 -4.53 -7.66 12.79
C LEU A 181 -5.25 -8.92 13.25
N SER A 182 -6.32 -9.29 12.58
CA SER A 182 -7.13 -10.46 12.94
C SER A 182 -7.75 -11.14 11.73
N ALA A 183 -7.96 -12.46 11.82
CA ALA A 183 -8.69 -13.19 10.81
C ALA A 183 -10.19 -12.87 10.87
N ASN A 184 -10.80 -12.63 9.72
CA ASN A 184 -12.25 -12.52 9.51
C ASN A 184 -12.69 -13.57 8.48
N GLY A 185 -12.77 -14.82 8.91
CA GLY A 185 -12.90 -15.97 8.01
C GLY A 185 -11.61 -16.17 7.22
N SER A 186 -11.67 -16.13 5.89
CA SER A 186 -10.49 -16.23 5.04
C SER A 186 -9.87 -14.86 4.70
N ARG A 187 -10.37 -13.79 5.28
CA ARG A 187 -9.89 -12.44 5.01
C ARG A 187 -9.11 -11.90 6.22
N LEU A 188 -8.11 -11.10 5.95
CA LEU A 188 -7.46 -10.31 6.99
C LEU A 188 -8.30 -9.06 7.25
N LYS A 189 -8.52 -8.76 8.52
CA LYS A 189 -8.95 -7.45 9.00
C LYS A 189 -7.79 -6.78 9.72
N LEU A 190 -7.35 -5.63 9.20
CA LEU A 190 -6.50 -4.71 9.95
C LEU A 190 -7.39 -3.57 10.47
N PHE A 191 -7.38 -3.35 11.77
CA PHE A 191 -8.12 -2.25 12.38
C PHE A 191 -7.18 -1.28 13.07
N ARG A 192 -7.26 -0.01 12.69
CA ARG A 192 -6.54 1.09 13.34
C ARG A 192 -7.53 1.93 14.13
N THR A 193 -7.28 2.09 15.43
CA THR A 193 -8.18 2.82 16.33
C THR A 193 -8.26 4.32 15.98
N GLN A 194 -7.14 4.92 15.60
CA GLN A 194 -7.10 6.32 15.17
C GLN A 194 -7.80 6.47 13.82
N GLY A 195 -8.93 7.16 13.83
CA GLY A 195 -9.78 7.34 12.65
C GLY A 195 -10.76 6.19 12.39
N GLU A 196 -10.77 5.14 13.23
CA GLU A 196 -11.64 3.96 13.08
C GLU A 196 -11.48 3.28 11.70
N ILE A 197 -10.23 3.19 11.20
CA ILE A 197 -9.91 2.61 9.90
C ILE A 197 -10.00 1.10 9.96
N SER A 198 -10.65 0.51 8.96
CA SER A 198 -10.76 -0.95 8.82
C SER A 198 -10.42 -1.38 7.41
N MET A 199 -9.24 -1.98 7.25
CA MET A 199 -8.88 -2.65 6.00
C MET A 199 -9.45 -4.07 5.99
N ASP A 200 -9.96 -4.51 4.85
CA ASP A 200 -10.49 -5.85 4.64
C ASP A 200 -9.82 -6.44 3.38
N THR A 201 -8.92 -7.43 3.55
CA THR A 201 -8.10 -7.92 2.45
C THR A 201 -8.23 -9.43 2.25
N ALA A 202 -8.14 -9.89 1.02
CA ALA A 202 -8.00 -11.30 0.65
C ALA A 202 -6.97 -11.46 -0.46
N GLY A 203 -6.26 -12.59 -0.50
CA GLY A 203 -5.18 -12.81 -1.46
C GLY A 203 -4.04 -11.80 -1.27
N VAL A 204 -3.71 -11.48 -0.03
CA VAL A 204 -2.57 -10.63 0.35
C VAL A 204 -1.71 -11.44 1.31
N GLU A 205 -0.51 -11.75 0.92
CA GLU A 205 0.40 -12.64 1.66
C GLU A 205 1.25 -11.87 2.67
N ARG A 206 1.46 -10.58 2.44
CA ARG A 206 2.32 -9.78 3.32
C ARG A 206 1.67 -8.47 3.76
N VAL A 207 1.83 -8.16 5.04
CA VAL A 207 1.51 -6.84 5.60
C VAL A 207 2.80 -6.17 6.02
N ASP A 208 3.10 -5.00 5.46
CA ASP A 208 4.18 -4.12 5.88
C ASP A 208 3.56 -2.96 6.68
N PHE A 209 3.68 -2.97 8.00
CA PHE A 209 3.26 -1.87 8.86
C PHE A 209 4.45 -1.00 9.25
N ASN A 210 4.42 0.26 8.86
CA ASN A 210 5.42 1.27 9.24
C ASN A 210 4.83 2.12 10.39
N ALA A 211 5.33 1.96 11.60
CA ALA A 211 4.84 2.67 12.79
C ALA A 211 5.15 4.18 12.73
N LEU A 212 6.31 4.55 12.22
CA LEU A 212 6.88 5.88 11.99
C LEU A 212 7.29 6.62 13.26
N GLY A 213 6.48 6.74 14.24
CA GLY A 213 6.90 7.40 15.47
C GLY A 213 5.78 7.58 16.46
N GLY A 214 6.13 7.64 17.73
CA GLY A 214 5.18 7.67 18.82
C GLY A 214 5.14 6.34 19.55
N THR A 215 4.34 6.24 20.60
CA THR A 215 4.18 4.99 21.35
C THR A 215 3.10 4.14 20.69
N ASP A 216 3.50 3.07 20.02
CA ASP A 216 2.63 2.25 19.20
C ASP A 216 2.25 0.94 19.90
N LEU A 217 1.03 0.49 19.65
CA LEU A 217 0.55 -0.83 20.05
C LEU A 217 0.12 -1.59 18.79
N VAL A 218 0.88 -2.63 18.45
CA VAL A 218 0.55 -3.50 17.32
C VAL A 218 0.20 -4.89 17.86
N THR A 219 -1.01 -5.34 17.58
CA THR A 219 -1.48 -6.67 17.97
C THR A 219 -1.66 -7.54 16.73
N VAL A 220 -0.94 -8.64 16.68
CA VAL A 220 -1.12 -9.69 15.67
C VAL A 220 -1.81 -10.87 16.35
N ASN A 221 -3.06 -11.10 15.99
CA ASN A 221 -3.84 -12.23 16.50
C ASN A 221 -3.62 -13.48 15.61
N ASP A 222 -4.29 -14.57 15.94
CA ASP A 222 -4.29 -15.77 15.10
C ASP A 222 -4.83 -15.43 13.70
N LEU A 223 -3.97 -15.60 12.69
CA LEU A 223 -4.27 -15.36 11.28
C LEU A 223 -4.58 -16.66 10.52
N THR A 224 -4.82 -17.76 11.22
CA THR A 224 -5.15 -19.05 10.61
C THR A 224 -6.37 -18.93 9.70
N GLY A 225 -6.19 -19.39 8.46
CA GLY A 225 -7.22 -19.36 7.43
C GLY A 225 -7.22 -18.14 6.52
N THR A 226 -6.40 -17.14 6.80
CA THR A 226 -6.12 -16.04 5.87
C THR A 226 -4.97 -16.43 4.92
N ASP A 227 -4.73 -15.61 3.92
CA ASP A 227 -3.60 -15.81 2.98
C ASP A 227 -2.29 -15.19 3.51
N VAL A 228 -2.35 -14.44 4.64
CA VAL A 228 -1.18 -13.75 5.19
C VAL A 228 -0.19 -14.75 5.79
N ASP A 229 1.01 -14.74 5.27
CA ASP A 229 2.14 -15.55 5.73
C ASP A 229 3.26 -14.72 6.40
N ALA A 230 3.26 -13.40 6.21
CA ALA A 230 4.23 -12.50 6.82
C ALA A 230 3.61 -11.15 7.29
N VAL A 231 3.97 -10.73 8.50
CA VAL A 231 3.66 -9.40 9.04
C VAL A 231 4.99 -8.74 9.43
N ASN A 232 5.34 -7.67 8.72
CA ASN A 232 6.55 -6.88 8.95
C ASN A 232 6.18 -5.61 9.69
N ILE A 233 6.81 -5.37 10.83
CA ILE A 233 6.57 -4.21 11.69
C ILE A 233 7.87 -3.39 11.75
N GLU A 234 7.86 -2.22 11.11
CA GLU A 234 9.00 -1.32 11.08
C GLU A 234 8.82 -0.21 12.13
N LEU A 235 9.69 -0.17 13.14
CA LEU A 235 9.66 0.79 14.25
C LEU A 235 10.55 2.02 14.02
N ALA A 236 11.08 2.19 12.81
CA ALA A 236 11.85 3.39 12.49
C ALA A 236 10.97 4.64 12.46
N GLY A 237 11.43 5.73 13.06
CA GLY A 237 10.72 7.01 13.13
C GLY A 237 10.48 7.70 11.78
N THR A 238 10.97 7.15 10.70
CA THR A 238 10.76 7.64 9.31
C THR A 238 10.77 6.49 8.33
N LEU A 239 10.02 6.60 7.23
CA LEU A 239 10.04 5.60 6.17
C LEU A 239 11.45 5.32 5.65
N GLY A 240 11.86 4.04 5.71
CA GLY A 240 13.20 3.63 5.33
C GLY A 240 14.31 4.12 6.28
N GLY A 241 13.96 4.52 7.49
CA GLY A 241 14.90 4.87 8.55
C GLY A 241 15.78 3.70 8.95
N ALA A 242 16.95 4.01 9.55
CA ALA A 242 17.91 3.00 9.97
C ALA A 242 17.97 2.82 11.51
N THR A 243 17.16 3.56 12.25
CA THR A 243 17.12 3.54 13.73
C THR A 243 15.68 3.61 14.19
N GLY A 244 15.40 3.07 15.38
CA GLY A 244 14.12 3.29 16.09
C GLY A 244 13.85 4.78 16.31
N ASP A 245 12.75 5.08 16.97
CA ASP A 245 12.23 6.44 17.12
C ASP A 245 12.40 7.01 18.55
N ASP A 246 13.08 6.27 19.46
CA ASP A 246 13.22 6.55 20.88
C ASP A 246 11.88 6.53 21.66
N ALA A 247 10.78 6.06 21.09
CA ALA A 247 9.50 5.89 21.78
C ALA A 247 9.36 4.48 22.40
N ALA A 248 8.25 4.21 23.04
CA ALA A 248 8.04 2.93 23.68
C ALA A 248 6.96 2.13 22.95
N ASP A 249 7.38 1.22 22.11
CA ASP A 249 6.49 0.43 21.28
C ASP A 249 6.17 -0.92 21.91
N HIS A 250 4.96 -1.36 21.70
CA HIS A 250 4.46 -2.60 22.23
C HIS A 250 3.89 -3.49 21.13
N ILE A 251 4.58 -4.57 20.85
CA ILE A 251 4.16 -5.59 19.92
C ILE A 251 3.57 -6.76 20.70
N VAL A 252 2.38 -7.19 20.35
CA VAL A 252 1.69 -8.33 20.93
C VAL A 252 1.45 -9.36 19.85
N VAL A 253 1.93 -10.58 20.05
CA VAL A 253 1.66 -11.71 19.14
C VAL A 253 0.89 -12.76 19.91
N ASN A 254 -0.32 -13.02 19.48
CA ASN A 254 -1.20 -14.01 20.07
C ASN A 254 -1.12 -15.34 19.31
N GLY A 255 -0.88 -16.43 20.02
CA GLY A 255 -0.98 -17.78 19.50
C GLY A 255 -2.43 -18.22 19.30
N THR A 256 -2.65 -19.53 19.27
CA THR A 256 -3.95 -20.16 19.10
C THR A 256 -4.48 -20.73 20.42
N ASP A 257 -5.70 -21.30 20.41
CA ASP A 257 -6.20 -22.12 21.52
C ASP A 257 -5.68 -23.59 21.44
N GLY A 258 -4.83 -23.90 20.46
CA GLY A 258 -4.22 -25.22 20.25
C GLY A 258 -2.82 -25.29 20.81
N VAL A 259 -2.09 -26.34 20.46
CA VAL A 259 -0.68 -26.49 20.84
C VAL A 259 0.19 -25.71 19.88
N ASP A 260 0.87 -24.69 20.38
CA ASP A 260 1.77 -23.85 19.61
C ASP A 260 3.25 -24.18 19.89
N THR A 261 4.07 -24.02 18.89
CA THR A 261 5.54 -24.11 19.04
C THR A 261 6.14 -22.88 18.37
N VAL A 262 6.45 -21.90 19.20
CA VAL A 262 6.93 -20.58 18.75
C VAL A 262 8.44 -20.51 18.91
N PHE A 263 9.13 -20.03 17.87
CA PHE A 263 10.55 -19.72 17.92
C PHE A 263 10.75 -18.23 17.72
N ILE A 264 11.68 -17.66 18.50
CA ILE A 264 12.03 -16.23 18.41
C ILE A 264 13.53 -16.16 18.22
N GLU A 265 13.93 -15.55 17.13
CA GLU A 265 15.33 -15.41 16.76
C GLU A 265 15.61 -14.03 16.18
N GLY A 266 16.86 -13.60 16.21
CA GLY A 266 17.28 -12.34 15.59
C GLY A 266 18.19 -11.49 16.46
N ASP A 267 18.46 -10.30 15.95
CA ASP A 267 19.34 -9.30 16.54
C ASP A 267 18.66 -7.90 16.58
N ALA A 268 19.42 -6.85 16.87
CA ALA A 268 18.87 -5.49 17.01
C ALA A 268 18.37 -4.89 15.68
N ASP A 269 18.80 -5.40 14.54
CA ASP A 269 18.32 -4.93 13.24
C ASP A 269 16.99 -5.57 12.85
N GLU A 270 16.81 -6.86 13.18
CA GLU A 270 15.63 -7.64 12.84
C GLU A 270 15.46 -8.81 13.82
N LEU A 271 14.28 -8.94 14.40
CA LEU A 271 13.86 -10.15 15.10
C LEU A 271 12.64 -10.76 14.41
N THR A 272 12.53 -12.09 14.48
CA THR A 272 11.46 -12.85 13.84
C THR A 272 10.79 -13.79 14.85
N VAL A 273 9.46 -13.82 14.84
CA VAL A 273 8.62 -14.79 15.54
C VAL A 273 8.04 -15.74 14.51
N ILE A 274 8.33 -17.03 14.61
CA ILE A 274 7.85 -18.07 13.69
C ILE A 274 7.19 -19.22 14.44
N GLY A 275 6.41 -20.02 13.71
CA GLY A 275 5.70 -21.18 14.25
C GLY A 275 4.20 -20.97 14.42
N LEU A 276 3.69 -19.77 14.12
CA LEU A 276 2.27 -19.43 14.01
C LEU A 276 1.84 -19.36 12.55
N ALA A 277 0.59 -18.99 12.28
CA ALA A 277 0.04 -18.93 10.92
C ALA A 277 0.83 -17.97 10.01
N ALA A 278 1.26 -16.83 10.53
CA ALA A 278 2.14 -15.89 9.85
C ALA A 278 3.44 -15.70 10.63
N ALA A 279 4.54 -15.49 9.94
CA ALA A 279 5.77 -15.01 10.55
C ALA A 279 5.61 -13.53 10.90
N VAL A 280 6.06 -13.11 12.11
CA VAL A 280 6.07 -11.69 12.49
C VAL A 280 7.52 -11.23 12.58
N GLN A 281 7.88 -10.25 11.77
CA GLN A 281 9.21 -9.64 11.77
C GLN A 281 9.12 -8.23 12.36
N VAL A 282 10.01 -7.91 13.29
CA VAL A 282 10.09 -6.57 13.91
C VAL A 282 11.47 -6.00 13.61
N PHE A 283 11.46 -4.82 13.03
CA PHE A 283 12.69 -4.12 12.62
C PHE A 283 12.93 -2.90 13.50
N ARG A 284 14.21 -2.61 13.77
CA ARG A 284 14.68 -1.40 14.47
C ARG A 284 14.18 -1.28 15.91
N SER A 285 13.97 -2.43 16.59
CA SER A 285 13.57 -2.42 17.99
C SER A 285 14.65 -1.85 18.90
N GLU A 286 14.22 -1.22 19.99
CA GLU A 286 15.06 -0.57 20.98
C GLU A 286 14.86 -1.19 22.36
N PHE A 287 15.82 -1.94 22.85
CA PHE A 287 15.71 -2.64 24.16
C PHE A 287 15.29 -1.74 25.31
N ALA A 288 15.71 -0.48 25.32
CA ALA A 288 15.39 0.45 26.41
C ALA A 288 13.90 0.77 26.45
N ASN A 289 13.25 0.80 25.30
CA ASN A 289 11.90 1.33 25.11
C ASN A 289 10.90 0.20 24.79
N ASP A 290 11.22 -0.66 23.83
CA ASP A 290 10.28 -1.55 23.19
C ASP A 290 10.04 -2.87 23.93
N ARG A 291 8.87 -3.44 23.67
CA ARG A 291 8.40 -4.67 24.29
C ARG A 291 7.71 -5.57 23.27
N LEU A 292 8.05 -6.86 23.33
CA LEU A 292 7.37 -7.94 22.62
C LEU A 292 6.68 -8.86 23.64
N ASP A 293 5.38 -9.05 23.51
CA ASP A 293 4.62 -10.03 24.25
C ASP A 293 4.20 -11.18 23.35
N ILE A 294 4.52 -12.39 23.72
CA ILE A 294 3.99 -13.61 23.14
C ILE A 294 2.96 -14.18 24.10
N ASN A 295 1.71 -14.22 23.70
CA ASN A 295 0.63 -14.83 24.48
C ASN A 295 0.26 -16.16 23.83
N THR A 296 0.55 -17.27 24.48
CA THR A 296 0.31 -18.60 23.90
C THR A 296 -1.14 -19.06 24.02
N LEU A 297 -1.93 -18.40 24.88
CA LEU A 297 -3.35 -18.65 25.15
C LEU A 297 -3.60 -20.00 25.81
N ALA A 298 -4.11 -20.99 25.09
CA ALA A 298 -4.43 -22.30 25.64
C ALA A 298 -3.73 -23.41 24.85
N GLY A 299 -3.22 -24.40 25.56
CA GLY A 299 -2.50 -25.53 24.94
C GLY A 299 -1.35 -26.00 25.82
N ASP A 300 -0.65 -27.04 25.36
CA ASP A 300 0.67 -27.43 25.91
C ASP A 300 1.74 -26.78 25.02
N ASP A 301 1.90 -25.47 25.18
CA ASP A 301 2.67 -24.63 24.27
C ASP A 301 4.16 -24.62 24.62
N ARG A 302 4.95 -24.32 23.61
CA ARG A 302 6.39 -24.13 23.76
C ARG A 302 6.83 -22.85 23.07
N VAL A 303 7.52 -22.00 23.82
CA VAL A 303 8.23 -20.83 23.28
C VAL A 303 9.74 -21.05 23.45
N ASP A 304 10.49 -20.92 22.38
CA ASP A 304 11.94 -21.05 22.34
C ASP A 304 12.52 -19.74 21.82
N ALA A 305 13.26 -19.05 22.66
CA ALA A 305 13.90 -17.77 22.34
C ALA A 305 15.44 -17.86 22.40
N ASP A 306 15.99 -19.07 22.36
CA ASP A 306 17.45 -19.27 22.42
C ASP A 306 18.19 -18.63 21.23
N GLY A 307 17.49 -18.34 20.13
CA GLY A 307 18.00 -17.66 18.94
C GLY A 307 17.97 -16.13 19.01
N LEU A 308 17.34 -15.54 20.02
CA LEU A 308 17.26 -14.10 20.20
C LEU A 308 18.49 -13.55 20.92
N GLU A 309 19.17 -12.56 20.36
CA GLU A 309 20.29 -11.90 21.03
C GLU A 309 19.82 -11.12 22.25
N ILE A 310 20.64 -11.13 23.31
CA ILE A 310 20.31 -10.41 24.56
C ILE A 310 20.37 -8.90 24.30
N GLY A 311 19.32 -8.19 24.73
CA GLY A 311 19.27 -6.74 24.65
C GLY A 311 18.72 -6.21 23.32
N VAL A 312 18.00 -7.03 22.58
CA VAL A 312 17.28 -6.64 21.36
C VAL A 312 15.95 -5.96 21.68
N ILE A 313 15.12 -6.63 22.49
CA ILE A 313 13.80 -6.15 22.90
C ILE A 313 13.47 -6.72 24.30
N LYS A 314 12.55 -6.10 25.04
CA LYS A 314 12.03 -6.71 26.28
C LYS A 314 11.00 -7.76 25.91
N LEU A 315 11.38 -9.04 25.99
CA LEU A 315 10.50 -10.17 25.70
C LEU A 315 9.71 -10.61 26.91
N PHE A 316 8.40 -10.78 26.73
CA PHE A 316 7.51 -11.40 27.71
C PHE A 316 6.80 -12.59 27.08
N VAL A 317 6.67 -13.67 27.82
CA VAL A 317 5.87 -14.84 27.45
C VAL A 317 4.82 -15.04 28.52
N ASP A 318 3.55 -15.01 28.16
CA ASP A 318 2.39 -15.10 29.07
C ASP A 318 2.50 -14.12 30.26
N GLY A 319 2.98 -12.91 29.97
CA GLY A 319 3.20 -11.84 30.94
C GLY A 319 4.43 -12.01 31.85
N LEU A 320 5.25 -13.04 31.63
CA LEU A 320 6.49 -13.26 32.37
C LEU A 320 7.70 -12.78 31.53
N LEU A 321 8.50 -11.88 32.14
CA LEU A 321 9.73 -11.39 31.50
C LEU A 321 10.70 -12.57 31.28
N VAL A 322 11.15 -12.73 30.04
CA VAL A 322 12.23 -13.65 29.68
C VAL A 322 13.56 -12.92 29.88
N PRO A 323 14.49 -13.47 30.68
CA PRO A 323 15.72 -12.80 31.09
C PRO A 323 16.73 -12.66 29.94
#